data_4468c7ecbb0afcac9e9a987c52f4aaa5
#
_entry.id   4468c7ecbb0afcac9e9a987c52f4aaa5
#
_cell.length_a   1.000
_cell.length_b   1.000
_cell.length_c   1.000
_cell.angle_alpha   90.00
_cell.angle_beta   90.00
_cell.angle_gamma   90.00
#
_symmetry.space_group_name_H-M   'P 1'
#
loop_
_entity.id
_entity.type
_entity.pdbx_description
1 polymer ?
#
loop_
_entity_poly.entity_id
_entity_poly.type
_entity_poly.pdbx_seq_one_letter_code
_entity_poly.pdbx_strand_id
1 'polypeptide(L)'
;MHRRAFNAAFIEAGLDWYWDYRTYKKLLRTTGGKERIRAFARSRFPRVCLSDSVVIALHQRKTRHYGRLIAQHTCRLRPGIASLIRNARARGQALAIATTTTSSNIDDLLSVALDQNWRSLFTAVVAGDDVERKKPAPDVYLEVLARLKQRASDCLAIEDSANGLKAAIAAGIPALINRSEYFRDDDFSGALAVVDDLTEFGLIPAAGGNHLEEMRFEKVCPDRND
;
A
#
# COMPACT_ATOMS: atom_id res chain seq x y z
N MET A 1 2.77 -12.27 -3.89
CA MET A 1 2.50 -12.98 -2.63
C MET A 1 0.99 -13.07 -2.31
N HIS A 2 0.25 -11.96 -2.14
CA HIS A 2 -1.17 -11.99 -1.75
C HIS A 2 -2.04 -12.92 -2.60
N ARG A 3 -1.94 -12.88 -3.94
CA ARG A 3 -2.71 -13.77 -4.84
C ARG A 3 -2.45 -15.25 -4.54
N ARG A 4 -1.18 -15.63 -4.36
CA ARG A 4 -0.81 -17.02 -4.01
C ARG A 4 -1.39 -17.43 -2.67
N ALA A 5 -1.38 -16.53 -1.68
CA ALA A 5 -1.94 -16.77 -0.35
C ALA A 5 -3.48 -16.98 -0.40
N PHE A 6 -4.20 -16.22 -1.24
CA PHE A 6 -5.64 -16.45 -1.46
C PHE A 6 -5.90 -17.82 -2.07
N ASN A 7 -5.20 -18.19 -3.14
CA ASN A 7 -5.39 -19.50 -3.78
C ASN A 7 -5.09 -20.66 -2.81
N ALA A 8 -4.03 -20.55 -2.00
CA ALA A 8 -3.72 -21.54 -0.98
C ALA A 8 -4.83 -21.64 0.10
N ALA A 9 -5.41 -20.49 0.49
CA ALA A 9 -6.51 -20.47 1.45
C ALA A 9 -7.80 -21.10 0.88
N PHE A 10 -8.06 -20.93 -0.41
CA PHE A 10 -9.21 -21.56 -1.08
C PHE A 10 -9.04 -23.08 -1.15
N ILE A 11 -7.85 -23.55 -1.52
CA ILE A 11 -7.54 -25.00 -1.52
C ILE A 11 -7.70 -25.58 -0.11
N GLU A 12 -7.12 -24.94 0.92
CA GLU A 12 -7.25 -25.38 2.33
C GLU A 12 -8.72 -25.44 2.79
N ALA A 13 -9.56 -24.56 2.23
CA ALA A 13 -10.99 -24.50 2.53
C ALA A 13 -11.85 -25.48 1.71
N GLY A 14 -11.25 -26.27 0.81
CA GLY A 14 -11.98 -27.17 -0.10
C GLY A 14 -12.82 -26.44 -1.15
N LEU A 15 -12.47 -25.19 -1.49
CA LEU A 15 -13.17 -24.40 -2.48
C LEU A 15 -12.52 -24.54 -3.85
N ASP A 16 -13.34 -24.77 -4.87
CA ASP A 16 -12.92 -24.75 -6.29
C ASP A 16 -12.80 -23.30 -6.81
N TRP A 17 -12.07 -22.46 -6.07
CA TRP A 17 -11.80 -21.08 -6.42
C TRP A 17 -10.35 -20.90 -6.76
N TYR A 18 -10.11 -20.24 -7.91
CA TYR A 18 -8.76 -19.91 -8.32
C TYR A 18 -8.70 -18.51 -8.93
N TRP A 19 -7.83 -17.68 -8.40
CA TRP A 19 -7.56 -16.35 -8.93
C TRP A 19 -6.28 -16.40 -9.76
N ASP A 20 -6.41 -16.38 -11.08
CA ASP A 20 -5.29 -16.13 -11.98
C ASP A 20 -4.86 -14.65 -11.92
N TYR A 21 -3.86 -14.28 -12.70
CA TYR A 21 -3.37 -12.90 -12.74
C TYR A 21 -4.46 -11.91 -13.17
N ARG A 22 -5.20 -12.23 -14.22
CA ARG A 22 -6.25 -11.34 -14.78
C ARG A 22 -7.41 -11.16 -13.81
N THR A 23 -7.88 -12.23 -13.23
CA THR A 23 -8.94 -12.21 -12.20
C THR A 23 -8.49 -11.39 -11.01
N TYR A 24 -7.27 -11.63 -10.52
CA TYR A 24 -6.74 -10.90 -9.37
C TYR A 24 -6.55 -9.41 -9.67
N LYS A 25 -6.04 -9.03 -10.84
CA LYS A 25 -5.92 -7.63 -11.28
C LYS A 25 -7.27 -6.92 -11.25
N LYS A 26 -8.35 -7.57 -11.76
CA LYS A 26 -9.70 -7.01 -11.69
C LYS A 26 -10.19 -6.85 -10.24
N LEU A 27 -9.94 -7.85 -9.40
CA LEU A 27 -10.37 -7.85 -8.00
C LEU A 27 -9.60 -6.83 -7.15
N LEU A 28 -8.43 -6.38 -7.55
CA LEU A 28 -7.66 -5.32 -6.87
C LEU A 28 -8.36 -3.95 -6.91
N ARG A 29 -9.35 -3.74 -7.80
CA ARG A 29 -10.23 -2.57 -7.76
C ARG A 29 -11.07 -2.51 -6.47
N THR A 30 -11.32 -3.67 -5.84
CA THR A 30 -11.94 -3.77 -4.52
C THR A 30 -10.82 -3.80 -3.46
N THR A 31 -10.72 -2.75 -2.68
CA THR A 31 -9.74 -2.63 -1.61
C THR A 31 -10.17 -3.43 -0.39
N GLY A 32 -9.19 -4.03 0.31
CA GLY A 32 -9.45 -4.91 1.43
C GLY A 32 -9.59 -6.39 1.03
N GLY A 33 -9.07 -7.29 1.89
CA GLY A 33 -9.06 -8.73 1.60
C GLY A 33 -10.41 -9.39 1.77
N LYS A 34 -11.15 -9.02 2.81
CA LYS A 34 -12.49 -9.53 3.11
C LYS A 34 -13.50 -9.05 2.06
N GLU A 35 -13.41 -7.78 1.69
CA GLU A 35 -14.21 -7.13 0.67
C GLU A 35 -14.01 -7.77 -0.70
N ARG A 36 -12.77 -8.13 -1.02
CA ARG A 36 -12.40 -8.81 -2.26
C ARG A 36 -12.96 -10.22 -2.36
N ILE A 37 -12.94 -10.99 -1.26
CA ILE A 37 -13.60 -12.31 -1.19
C ILE A 37 -15.08 -12.18 -1.48
N ARG A 38 -15.77 -11.21 -0.84
CA ARG A 38 -17.21 -10.97 -1.07
C ARG A 38 -17.49 -10.53 -2.51
N ALA A 39 -16.68 -9.64 -3.07
CA ALA A 39 -16.83 -9.17 -4.45
C ALA A 39 -16.70 -10.32 -5.45
N PHE A 40 -15.70 -11.18 -5.27
CA PHE A 40 -15.53 -12.37 -6.11
C PHE A 40 -16.72 -13.32 -6.00
N ALA A 41 -17.13 -13.67 -4.78
CA ALA A 41 -18.25 -14.57 -4.56
C ALA A 41 -19.54 -14.05 -5.21
N ARG A 42 -19.86 -12.77 -5.02
CA ARG A 42 -21.05 -12.14 -5.64
C ARG A 42 -20.99 -12.16 -7.17
N SER A 43 -19.81 -11.93 -7.75
CA SER A 43 -19.67 -11.91 -9.21
C SER A 43 -19.73 -13.30 -9.83
N ARG A 44 -19.20 -14.31 -9.15
CA ARG A 44 -19.07 -15.68 -9.70
C ARG A 44 -20.25 -16.56 -9.33
N PHE A 45 -20.85 -16.33 -8.16
CA PHE A 45 -21.92 -17.13 -7.58
C PHE A 45 -23.03 -16.21 -7.03
N PRO A 46 -23.82 -15.54 -7.89
CA PRO A 46 -24.77 -14.51 -7.47
C PRO A 46 -25.83 -14.99 -6.47
N ARG A 47 -26.09 -16.31 -6.44
CA ARG A 47 -27.05 -16.94 -5.51
C ARG A 47 -26.45 -17.37 -4.17
N VAL A 48 -25.11 -17.24 -4.02
CA VAL A 48 -24.40 -17.63 -2.79
C VAL A 48 -24.14 -16.38 -1.97
N CYS A 49 -24.74 -16.33 -0.79
CA CYS A 49 -24.43 -15.31 0.21
C CYS A 49 -23.44 -15.91 1.20
N LEU A 50 -22.20 -15.40 1.21
CA LEU A 50 -21.21 -15.80 2.21
C LEU A 50 -21.52 -15.12 3.55
N SER A 51 -21.64 -15.88 4.62
CA SER A 51 -21.72 -15.33 5.97
C SER A 51 -20.40 -14.63 6.34
N ASP A 52 -20.48 -13.69 7.26
CA ASP A 52 -19.29 -12.98 7.76
C ASP A 52 -18.27 -13.93 8.37
N SER A 53 -18.73 -14.97 9.08
CA SER A 53 -17.85 -15.98 9.67
C SER A 53 -17.03 -16.75 8.61
N VAL A 54 -17.63 -17.10 7.48
CA VAL A 54 -16.93 -17.75 6.37
C VAL A 54 -15.89 -16.82 5.75
N VAL A 55 -16.25 -15.56 5.51
CA VAL A 55 -15.32 -14.57 4.94
C VAL A 55 -14.14 -14.30 5.89
N ILE A 56 -14.41 -14.18 7.18
CA ILE A 56 -13.38 -14.00 8.21
C ILE A 56 -12.45 -15.22 8.25
N ALA A 57 -13.00 -16.44 8.27
CA ALA A 57 -12.21 -17.67 8.30
C ALA A 57 -11.31 -17.82 7.05
N LEU A 58 -11.84 -17.53 5.85
CA LEU A 58 -11.05 -17.53 4.62
C LEU A 58 -9.94 -16.49 4.64
N HIS A 59 -10.24 -15.29 5.14
CA HIS A 59 -9.24 -14.23 5.25
C HIS A 59 -8.15 -14.56 6.27
N GLN A 60 -8.49 -15.19 7.39
CA GLN A 60 -7.51 -15.66 8.37
C GLN A 60 -6.60 -16.75 7.79
N ARG A 61 -7.15 -17.73 7.04
CA ARG A 61 -6.34 -18.72 6.31
C ARG A 61 -5.38 -18.04 5.34
N LYS A 62 -5.90 -17.10 4.52
CA LYS A 62 -5.07 -16.29 3.61
C LYS A 62 -3.93 -15.59 4.34
N THR A 63 -4.19 -14.99 5.50
CA THR A 63 -3.18 -14.28 6.28
C THR A 63 -2.08 -15.23 6.77
N ARG A 64 -2.43 -16.41 7.29
CA ARG A 64 -1.42 -17.43 7.64
C ARG A 64 -0.57 -17.88 6.44
N HIS A 65 -1.21 -18.13 5.29
CA HIS A 65 -0.46 -18.47 4.07
C HIS A 65 0.43 -17.33 3.59
N TYR A 66 -0.01 -16.08 3.76
CA TYR A 66 0.79 -14.92 3.41
C TYR A 66 2.07 -14.84 4.26
N GLY A 67 1.95 -14.96 5.58
CA GLY A 67 3.11 -14.98 6.48
C GLY A 67 4.11 -16.08 6.13
N ARG A 68 3.63 -17.33 5.86
CA ARG A 68 4.49 -18.45 5.42
C ARG A 68 5.21 -18.11 4.10
N LEU A 69 4.51 -17.55 3.12
CA LEU A 69 5.09 -17.17 1.84
C LEU A 69 6.12 -16.06 1.98
N ILE A 70 5.90 -15.10 2.85
CA ILE A 70 6.86 -14.02 3.15
C ILE A 70 8.12 -14.60 3.81
N ALA A 71 7.97 -15.47 4.81
CA ALA A 71 9.10 -16.10 5.50
C ALA A 71 9.98 -16.98 4.57
N GLN A 72 9.37 -17.59 3.54
CA GLN A 72 10.07 -18.45 2.60
C GLN A 72 10.73 -17.73 1.42
N HIS A 73 10.45 -16.43 1.23
CA HIS A 73 10.92 -15.68 0.08
C HIS A 73 11.66 -14.42 0.51
N THR A 74 12.69 -14.06 -0.23
CA THR A 74 13.35 -12.77 -0.06
C THR A 74 12.41 -11.67 -0.52
N CYS A 75 11.83 -10.93 0.43
CA CYS A 75 11.05 -9.74 0.15
C CYS A 75 11.97 -8.52 0.23
N ARG A 76 12.09 -7.80 -0.87
CA ARG A 76 12.88 -6.56 -0.93
C ARG A 76 11.96 -5.37 -1.05
N LEU A 77 12.34 -4.26 -0.45
CA LEU A 77 11.71 -2.98 -0.72
C LEU A 77 11.86 -2.62 -2.19
N ARG A 78 10.90 -1.90 -2.72
CA ARG A 78 11.02 -1.37 -4.09
C ARG A 78 12.19 -0.40 -4.18
N PRO A 79 12.80 -0.24 -5.38
CA PRO A 79 13.94 0.65 -5.58
C PRO A 79 13.65 2.06 -5.04
N GLY A 80 14.64 2.65 -4.37
CA GLY A 80 14.54 3.98 -3.77
C GLY A 80 13.88 4.05 -2.39
N ILE A 81 12.99 3.12 -2.00
CA ILE A 81 12.26 3.18 -0.72
C ILE A 81 13.21 3.13 0.49
N ALA A 82 14.20 2.24 0.49
CA ALA A 82 15.16 2.18 1.60
C ALA A 82 15.95 3.48 1.78
N SER A 83 16.35 4.11 0.69
CA SER A 83 17.03 5.40 0.71
C SER A 83 16.12 6.52 1.19
N LEU A 84 14.86 6.53 0.75
CA LEU A 84 13.85 7.47 1.22
C LEU A 84 13.66 7.39 2.74
N ILE A 85 13.50 6.19 3.28
CA ILE A 85 13.34 5.98 4.73
C ILE A 85 14.56 6.52 5.49
N ARG A 86 15.79 6.17 5.05
CA ARG A 86 17.02 6.66 5.70
C ARG A 86 17.13 8.17 5.66
N ASN A 87 16.86 8.78 4.50
CA ASN A 87 16.99 10.21 4.29
C ASN A 87 15.96 10.99 5.10
N ALA A 88 14.70 10.55 5.13
CA ALA A 88 13.66 11.16 5.94
C ALA A 88 14.05 11.14 7.43
N ARG A 89 14.53 10.01 7.93
CA ARG A 89 14.99 9.90 9.32
C ARG A 89 16.19 10.81 9.63
N ALA A 90 17.19 10.83 8.76
CA ALA A 90 18.35 11.70 8.94
C ALA A 90 17.99 13.18 9.01
N ARG A 91 16.84 13.56 8.44
CA ARG A 91 16.28 14.92 8.47
C ARG A 91 15.26 15.15 9.59
N GLY A 92 15.03 14.17 10.45
CA GLY A 92 14.02 14.26 11.50
C GLY A 92 12.57 14.30 10.99
N GLN A 93 12.32 13.89 9.74
CA GLN A 93 10.97 13.83 9.18
C GLN A 93 10.22 12.62 9.75
N ALA A 94 8.97 12.84 10.12
CA ALA A 94 8.08 11.77 10.57
C ALA A 94 7.70 10.86 9.40
N LEU A 95 7.78 9.56 9.61
CA LEU A 95 7.33 8.54 8.65
C LEU A 95 6.08 7.86 9.17
N ALA A 96 5.15 7.56 8.27
CA ALA A 96 3.96 6.79 8.60
C ALA A 96 3.60 5.77 7.53
N ILE A 97 2.87 4.74 7.94
CA ILE A 97 2.29 3.74 7.04
C ILE A 97 0.77 3.90 7.06
N ALA A 98 0.18 4.06 5.87
CA ALA A 98 -1.26 4.10 5.62
C ALA A 98 -1.64 2.95 4.67
N THR A 99 -2.23 1.88 5.18
CA THR A 99 -2.54 0.70 4.36
C THR A 99 -3.91 0.12 4.67
N THR A 100 -4.45 -0.65 3.73
CA THR A 100 -5.71 -1.39 3.89
C THR A 100 -5.49 -2.88 4.17
N THR A 101 -4.24 -3.32 4.30
CA THR A 101 -3.92 -4.67 4.76
C THR A 101 -4.00 -4.77 6.30
N THR A 102 -4.02 -5.98 6.84
CA THR A 102 -4.02 -6.22 8.30
C THR A 102 -2.65 -5.93 8.90
N SER A 103 -2.64 -5.58 10.20
CA SER A 103 -1.40 -5.31 10.94
C SER A 103 -0.42 -6.48 10.86
N SER A 104 -0.91 -7.73 11.01
CA SER A 104 -0.06 -8.92 10.92
C SER A 104 0.62 -9.07 9.55
N ASN A 105 -0.04 -8.72 8.44
CA ASN A 105 0.62 -8.75 7.13
C ASN A 105 1.72 -7.69 7.00
N ILE A 106 1.57 -6.55 7.70
CA ILE A 106 2.61 -5.50 7.73
C ILE A 106 3.81 -6.03 8.52
N ASP A 107 3.56 -6.63 9.70
CA ASP A 107 4.60 -7.21 10.52
C ASP A 107 5.39 -8.29 9.78
N ASP A 108 4.69 -9.25 9.18
CA ASP A 108 5.32 -10.31 8.39
C ASP A 108 6.22 -9.73 7.28
N LEU A 109 5.69 -8.74 6.52
CA LEU A 109 6.42 -8.17 5.39
C LEU A 109 7.64 -7.35 5.84
N LEU A 110 7.44 -6.42 6.79
CA LEU A 110 8.46 -5.44 7.12
C LEU A 110 9.56 -6.03 8.02
N SER A 111 9.25 -7.06 8.82
CA SER A 111 10.28 -7.81 9.55
C SER A 111 11.27 -8.50 8.61
N VAL A 112 10.83 -8.91 7.41
CA VAL A 112 11.70 -9.53 6.40
C VAL A 112 12.34 -8.49 5.49
N ALA A 113 11.60 -7.45 5.11
CA ALA A 113 12.06 -6.47 4.13
C ALA A 113 12.97 -5.37 4.73
N LEU A 114 12.84 -5.11 6.02
CA LEU A 114 13.67 -4.16 6.79
C LEU A 114 14.44 -4.92 7.87
N ASP A 115 13.85 -5.07 9.05
CA ASP A 115 14.35 -5.86 10.19
C ASP A 115 13.26 -6.00 11.27
N GLN A 116 13.56 -6.70 12.36
CA GLN A 116 12.61 -6.93 13.47
C GLN A 116 12.21 -5.64 14.21
N ASN A 117 13.03 -4.58 14.13
CA ASN A 117 12.79 -3.28 14.77
C ASN A 117 12.11 -2.27 13.84
N TRP A 118 11.61 -2.70 12.68
CA TRP A 118 11.04 -1.83 11.65
C TRP A 118 10.02 -0.80 12.18
N ARG A 119 9.25 -1.15 13.22
CA ARG A 119 8.25 -0.24 13.81
C ARG A 119 8.88 1.05 14.35
N SER A 120 10.11 1.00 14.85
CA SER A 120 10.84 2.18 15.34
C SER A 120 11.17 3.20 14.25
N LEU A 121 11.07 2.81 12.99
CA LEU A 121 11.29 3.70 11.85
C LEU A 121 10.09 4.62 11.58
N PHE A 122 8.90 4.26 12.09
CA PHE A 122 7.64 4.93 11.77
C PHE A 122 6.99 5.52 13.01
N THR A 123 6.58 6.79 12.91
CA THR A 123 5.86 7.50 13.97
C THR A 123 4.43 7.00 14.10
N ALA A 124 3.82 6.60 12.98
CA ALA A 124 2.47 6.06 12.97
C ALA A 124 2.35 4.90 11.96
N VAL A 125 1.56 3.89 12.32
CA VAL A 125 1.17 2.79 11.45
C VAL A 125 -0.34 2.63 11.57
N VAL A 126 -1.04 2.82 10.44
CA VAL A 126 -2.49 2.64 10.34
C VAL A 126 -2.77 1.52 9.36
N ALA A 127 -3.34 0.44 9.87
CA ALA A 127 -3.70 -0.76 9.14
C ALA A 127 -5.17 -0.75 8.69
N GLY A 128 -5.52 -1.72 7.85
CA GLY A 128 -6.90 -1.82 7.38
C GLY A 128 -7.93 -2.04 8.47
N ASP A 129 -7.58 -2.69 9.57
CA ASP A 129 -8.53 -2.95 10.65
C ASP A 129 -8.68 -1.75 11.63
N ASP A 130 -7.84 -0.71 11.50
CA ASP A 130 -7.91 0.51 12.32
C ASP A 130 -8.98 1.49 11.82
N VAL A 131 -9.52 1.32 10.61
CA VAL A 131 -10.48 2.22 9.99
C VAL A 131 -11.67 1.48 9.40
N GLU A 132 -12.83 2.14 9.39
CA GLU A 132 -14.06 1.54 8.87
C GLU A 132 -14.04 1.44 7.35
N ARG A 133 -13.85 2.57 6.65
CA ARG A 133 -13.89 2.63 5.19
C ARG A 133 -12.48 2.52 4.62
N LYS A 134 -12.33 1.59 3.68
CA LYS A 134 -11.04 1.35 3.00
C LYS A 134 -10.85 2.33 1.84
N LYS A 135 -9.60 2.51 1.38
CA LYS A 135 -9.31 3.27 0.15
C LYS A 135 -10.28 2.84 -0.97
N PRO A 136 -10.90 3.75 -1.72
CA PRO A 136 -10.52 5.16 -1.92
C PRO A 136 -11.07 6.15 -0.86
N ALA A 137 -11.75 5.70 0.21
CA ALA A 137 -12.10 6.59 1.30
C ALA A 137 -10.84 7.11 2.02
N PRO A 138 -10.84 8.36 2.51
CA PRO A 138 -9.66 8.99 3.09
C PRO A 138 -9.32 8.52 4.51
N ASP A 139 -10.15 7.69 5.14
CA ASP A 139 -10.13 7.36 6.55
C ASP A 139 -8.73 6.97 7.08
N VAL A 140 -8.01 6.12 6.33
CA VAL A 140 -6.66 5.68 6.73
C VAL A 140 -5.66 6.84 6.76
N TYR A 141 -5.80 7.82 5.88
CA TYR A 141 -4.94 9.00 5.84
C TYR A 141 -5.32 10.01 6.91
N LEU A 142 -6.63 10.23 7.13
CA LEU A 142 -7.11 11.10 8.21
C LEU A 142 -6.64 10.58 9.58
N GLU A 143 -6.69 9.27 9.80
CA GLU A 143 -6.17 8.65 11.01
C GLU A 143 -4.64 8.83 11.14
N VAL A 144 -3.89 8.68 10.05
CA VAL A 144 -2.44 8.97 10.05
C VAL A 144 -2.17 10.42 10.42
N LEU A 145 -2.88 11.39 9.83
CA LEU A 145 -2.72 12.81 10.14
C LEU A 145 -3.00 13.10 11.62
N ALA A 146 -4.06 12.48 12.17
CA ALA A 146 -4.40 12.61 13.59
C ALA A 146 -3.29 12.07 14.51
N ARG A 147 -2.75 10.87 14.20
CA ARG A 147 -1.63 10.27 14.97
C ARG A 147 -0.34 11.07 14.86
N LEU A 148 -0.04 11.61 13.68
CA LEU A 148 1.13 12.46 13.45
C LEU A 148 0.97 13.87 14.00
N LYS A 149 -0.27 14.33 14.26
CA LYS A 149 -0.62 15.72 14.58
C LYS A 149 -0.09 16.71 13.54
N GLN A 150 -0.19 16.34 12.26
CA GLN A 150 0.29 17.13 11.13
C GLN A 150 -0.88 17.60 10.26
N ARG A 151 -0.68 18.72 9.56
CA ARG A 151 -1.61 19.17 8.53
C ARG A 151 -1.38 18.37 7.25
N ALA A 152 -2.43 18.18 6.48
CA ALA A 152 -2.34 17.45 5.20
C ALA A 152 -1.35 18.13 4.23
N SER A 153 -1.31 19.47 4.21
CA SER A 153 -0.37 20.25 3.39
C SER A 153 1.11 20.04 3.73
N ASP A 154 1.41 19.57 4.94
CA ASP A 154 2.78 19.36 5.40
C ASP A 154 3.23 17.91 5.20
N CYS A 155 2.40 17.11 4.57
CA CYS A 155 2.63 15.70 4.32
C CYS A 155 2.70 15.40 2.80
N LEU A 156 3.43 14.34 2.46
CA LEU A 156 3.45 13.76 1.12
C LEU A 156 3.09 12.29 1.21
N ALA A 157 2.10 11.85 0.45
CA ALA A 157 1.78 10.44 0.30
C ALA A 157 2.59 9.83 -0.86
N ILE A 158 3.07 8.60 -0.66
CA ILE A 158 3.65 7.78 -1.73
C ILE A 158 2.74 6.59 -1.94
N GLU A 159 2.19 6.48 -3.14
CA GLU A 159 1.17 5.51 -3.49
C GLU A 159 1.53 4.73 -4.76
N ASP A 160 0.78 3.65 -5.03
CA ASP A 160 1.01 2.82 -6.21
C ASP A 160 -0.27 2.54 -7.03
N SER A 161 -1.42 3.00 -6.55
CA SER A 161 -2.74 2.68 -7.10
C SER A 161 -3.67 3.90 -7.18
N ALA A 162 -4.62 3.89 -8.13
CA ALA A 162 -5.64 4.93 -8.22
C ALA A 162 -6.51 5.04 -6.96
N ASN A 163 -6.80 3.93 -6.28
CA ASN A 163 -7.54 3.96 -5.02
C ASN A 163 -6.75 4.65 -3.90
N GLY A 164 -5.43 4.43 -3.86
CA GLY A 164 -4.55 5.09 -2.92
C GLY A 164 -4.44 6.59 -3.20
N LEU A 165 -4.25 6.97 -4.46
CA LEU A 165 -4.22 8.37 -4.89
C LEU A 165 -5.51 9.11 -4.51
N LYS A 166 -6.68 8.53 -4.85
CA LYS A 166 -7.99 9.13 -4.51
C LYS A 166 -8.15 9.32 -3.01
N ALA A 167 -7.71 8.35 -2.21
CA ALA A 167 -7.78 8.45 -0.76
C ALA A 167 -6.87 9.56 -0.20
N ALA A 168 -5.64 9.71 -0.72
CA ALA A 168 -4.73 10.77 -0.33
C ALA A 168 -5.28 12.15 -0.70
N ILE A 169 -5.73 12.33 -1.96
CA ILE A 169 -6.35 13.59 -2.43
C ILE A 169 -7.58 13.94 -1.57
N ALA A 170 -8.46 12.96 -1.29
CA ALA A 170 -9.65 13.18 -0.46
C ALA A 170 -9.31 13.55 1.00
N ALA A 171 -8.12 13.20 1.48
CA ALA A 171 -7.58 13.65 2.77
C ALA A 171 -6.83 14.99 2.68
N GLY A 172 -6.72 15.60 1.50
CA GLY A 172 -5.98 16.84 1.25
C GLY A 172 -4.47 16.67 1.20
N ILE A 173 -3.96 15.43 1.09
CA ILE A 173 -2.53 15.13 1.07
C ILE A 173 -2.05 15.06 -0.38
N PRO A 174 -1.04 15.85 -0.79
CA PRO A 174 -0.37 15.69 -2.08
C PRO A 174 0.21 14.28 -2.21
N ALA A 175 0.11 13.67 -3.39
CA ALA A 175 0.55 12.31 -3.59
C ALA A 175 1.47 12.15 -4.79
N LEU A 176 2.54 11.38 -4.60
CA LEU A 176 3.45 10.88 -5.63
C LEU A 176 3.14 9.42 -5.88
N ILE A 177 3.07 9.03 -7.15
CA ILE A 177 2.82 7.64 -7.54
C ILE A 177 4.13 6.95 -7.92
N ASN A 178 4.42 5.87 -7.22
CA ASN A 178 5.45 4.92 -7.59
C ASN A 178 4.75 3.69 -8.21
N ARG A 179 4.62 3.68 -9.56
CA ARG A 179 3.81 2.69 -10.28
C ARG A 179 4.18 1.25 -9.94
N SER A 180 3.20 0.42 -9.65
CA SER A 180 3.37 -1.02 -9.49
C SER A 180 2.84 -1.79 -10.70
N GLU A 181 3.28 -3.02 -10.87
CA GLU A 181 2.92 -3.87 -12.02
C GLU A 181 1.40 -4.03 -12.18
N TYR A 182 0.69 -4.23 -11.07
CA TYR A 182 -0.76 -4.46 -11.12
C TYR A 182 -1.57 -3.21 -11.49
N PHE A 183 -1.06 -2.03 -11.16
CA PHE A 183 -1.75 -0.75 -11.32
C PHE A 183 -1.11 0.16 -12.38
N ARG A 184 -0.24 -0.41 -13.24
CA ARG A 184 0.50 0.37 -14.26
C ARG A 184 -0.42 1.18 -15.16
N ASP A 185 -1.62 0.65 -15.46
CA ASP A 185 -2.59 1.25 -16.38
C ASP A 185 -3.70 2.03 -15.65
N ASP A 186 -3.56 2.26 -14.33
CA ASP A 186 -4.51 3.05 -13.56
C ASP A 186 -4.45 4.53 -13.98
N ASP A 187 -5.56 5.24 -13.79
CA ASP A 187 -5.61 6.70 -13.93
C ASP A 187 -5.01 7.36 -12.68
N PHE A 188 -3.93 8.09 -12.88
CA PHE A 188 -3.22 8.84 -11.86
C PHE A 188 -3.40 10.36 -11.98
N SER A 189 -4.48 10.82 -12.60
CA SER A 189 -4.83 12.24 -12.69
C SER A 189 -4.92 12.84 -11.29
N GLY A 190 -4.25 13.97 -11.08
CA GLY A 190 -4.17 14.66 -9.78
C GLY A 190 -2.96 14.24 -8.92
N ALA A 191 -2.13 13.31 -9.35
CA ALA A 191 -0.85 13.05 -8.70
C ALA A 191 0.15 14.17 -8.97
N LEU A 192 1.01 14.49 -7.99
CA LEU A 192 2.14 15.42 -8.17
C LEU A 192 3.12 14.92 -9.24
N ALA A 193 3.42 13.64 -9.19
CA ALA A 193 4.27 12.99 -10.17
C ALA A 193 3.95 11.48 -10.21
N VAL A 194 4.29 10.85 -11.35
CA VAL A 194 4.14 9.41 -11.56
C VAL A 194 5.49 8.86 -12.02
N VAL A 195 6.03 7.91 -11.26
CA VAL A 195 7.36 7.33 -11.49
C VAL A 195 7.32 5.81 -11.47
N ASP A 196 8.30 5.18 -12.10
CA ASP A 196 8.44 3.72 -12.08
C ASP A 196 9.22 3.24 -10.85
N ASP A 197 10.16 4.04 -10.36
CA ASP A 197 10.81 3.83 -9.06
C ASP A 197 11.24 5.17 -8.42
N LEU A 198 11.71 5.11 -7.18
CA LEU A 198 12.09 6.29 -6.40
C LEU A 198 13.61 6.56 -6.42
N THR A 199 14.39 5.82 -7.19
CA THR A 199 15.84 6.06 -7.30
C THR A 199 16.15 7.33 -8.06
N GLU A 200 15.27 7.72 -9.00
CA GLU A 200 15.38 8.95 -9.77
C GLU A 200 14.96 10.20 -8.98
N PHE A 201 14.35 10.02 -7.79
CA PHE A 201 13.95 11.14 -6.94
C PHE A 201 15.10 11.52 -6.02
N GLY A 202 15.74 12.60 -6.35
CA GLY A 202 16.55 13.35 -5.41
C GLY A 202 15.75 13.69 -4.16
N LEU A 203 16.44 13.85 -3.06
CA LEU A 203 15.95 14.09 -1.70
C LEU A 203 14.68 14.96 -1.67
N ILE A 204 13.59 14.44 -1.10
CA ILE A 204 12.41 15.24 -0.77
C ILE A 204 12.87 16.36 0.17
N PRO A 205 12.66 17.65 -0.16
CA PRO A 205 13.07 18.76 0.68
C PRO A 205 12.47 18.63 2.08
N ALA A 206 13.15 19.12 3.10
CA ALA A 206 12.59 19.17 4.45
C ALA A 206 11.31 20.00 4.42
N ALA A 207 10.21 19.46 4.92
CA ALA A 207 8.99 20.20 5.16
C ALA A 207 9.25 21.20 6.31
N GLY A 208 9.46 22.46 5.95
CA GLY A 208 9.75 23.55 6.89
C GLY A 208 9.68 24.88 6.16
N GLY A 209 8.50 25.19 5.63
CA GLY A 209 8.23 26.40 4.89
C GLY A 209 7.20 26.13 3.81
N ASN A 210 6.42 27.10 3.41
CA ASN A 210 5.35 27.09 2.40
C ASN A 210 5.81 26.68 0.97
N HIS A 211 6.57 25.60 0.79
CA HIS A 211 7.35 25.32 -0.40
C HIS A 211 7.01 24.00 -1.14
N LEU A 212 5.79 23.48 -1.00
CA LEU A 212 5.33 22.44 -1.96
C LEU A 212 5.22 23.02 -3.39
N GLU A 213 5.06 24.35 -3.53
CA GLU A 213 5.06 25.01 -4.83
C GLU A 213 6.45 25.12 -5.48
N GLU A 214 7.53 25.00 -4.70
CA GLU A 214 8.93 25.04 -5.19
C GLU A 214 9.55 23.63 -5.37
N MET A 215 8.79 22.55 -5.22
CA MET A 215 9.27 21.21 -5.58
C MET A 215 9.44 21.11 -7.10
N ARG A 216 10.50 21.69 -7.62
CA ARG A 216 10.99 21.37 -8.96
C ARG A 216 11.50 19.93 -8.90
N PHE A 217 10.76 19.02 -9.49
CA PHE A 217 11.20 17.67 -9.76
C PHE A 217 12.26 17.73 -10.86
N GLU A 218 13.50 18.07 -10.50
CA GLU A 218 14.61 17.92 -11.43
C GLU A 218 14.81 16.43 -11.67
N LYS A 219 14.47 16.01 -12.88
CA LYS A 219 14.90 14.72 -13.42
C LYS A 219 16.43 14.77 -13.43
N VAL A 220 17.07 14.03 -12.54
CA VAL A 220 18.51 13.75 -12.68
C VAL A 220 18.65 12.89 -13.92
N CYS A 221 18.90 13.51 -15.06
CA CYS A 221 19.36 12.77 -16.23
C CYS A 221 20.70 12.12 -15.88
N PRO A 222 20.87 10.81 -16.01
CA PRO A 222 22.21 10.26 -16.04
C PRO A 222 22.92 10.85 -17.26
N ASP A 223 24.06 11.46 -17.02
CA ASP A 223 24.95 11.90 -18.09
C ASP A 223 25.16 10.73 -19.04
N ARG A 224 24.69 10.87 -20.28
CA ARG A 224 25.15 10.05 -21.39
C ARG A 224 26.56 10.49 -21.67
N ASN A 225 27.51 9.79 -21.11
CA ASN A 225 28.85 9.79 -21.65
C ASN A 225 28.89 8.79 -22.80
N ASP A 226 29.33 9.29 -23.92
CA ASP A 226 29.58 8.70 -25.25
C ASP A 226 30.26 7.32 -25.26
#